data_7177259a431c30b5303e4709a1c8f805
#
_entry.id   7177259a431c30b5303e4709a1c8f805
#
_cell.length_a   1.000
_cell.length_b   1.000
_cell.length_c   1.000
_cell.angle_alpha   90.00
_cell.angle_beta   90.00
_cell.angle_gamma   90.00
#
_symmetry.space_group_name_H-M   'P 1'
#
loop_
_entity.id
_entity.type
_entity.pdbx_description
1 polymer ?
#
loop_
_entity_poly.entity_id
_entity_poly.type
_entity_poly.pdbx_seq_one_letter_code
_entity_poly.pdbx_strand_id
1 'polypeptide(L)'
;MRRAIARALAEASLPRRGCPSARVHAWRAPPSRSAPRRSLSGFAEDAELDALVASRLAAAVRDPDIVARVLPHLPRPLVSRGSGEGERTRGAERASPSSSASRPTRVAVGISGGVDSAVAAWLLKSAGFDVTGVLMRNWDEAEETGGVCEFEKDQRDARAVAAALEIELKEVDFVREYWHAVFEPFLRDFERGNATPNPDLACNRHIKFGALLRHCEEALGADVLATGHYARVAATANDEDDENPSLLRGVDESKDQSYFLASVRGESLRRACFPLGGLTKKQVKALAAGPARLPKAVTARRSSAGICFVGRKQNFGDFIAEYGDAEGGDAETSFSSPGAFVSVDDGRVIGTHGGLARYTIGQRARVGGAPKAWYVVGKDASVGENVAYVAPGSEHEALFFREAAVGKLFWTSASGLPPGVFFESTVEDGSRLRSKSKSARLTAQTRYGGERVACEVRLVPSGEAPAIEPTRFGPRRIAVSDGAVLEVRFDAPTRALTPGQALVLYDGDACLGGGSVLYPGRSSHELAMEAE
;
A
#
# COMPACT_ATOMS: atom_id res chain seq x y z
N MET A 1 9.48 -9.98 -26.93
CA MET A 1 8.48 -9.22 -26.18
C MET A 1 7.60 -8.35 -27.06
N ARG A 2 8.12 -7.35 -27.84
CA ARG A 2 7.30 -6.52 -28.76
C ARG A 2 6.35 -7.34 -29.65
N ARG A 3 6.80 -8.49 -30.20
CA ARG A 3 5.97 -9.37 -31.03
C ARG A 3 4.94 -10.19 -30.23
N ALA A 4 5.21 -10.56 -28.98
CA ALA A 4 4.29 -11.30 -28.13
C ALA A 4 3.18 -10.39 -27.59
N ILE A 5 3.51 -9.14 -27.20
CA ILE A 5 2.55 -8.13 -26.76
C ILE A 5 1.64 -7.71 -27.93
N ALA A 6 2.21 -7.45 -29.12
CA ALA A 6 1.43 -7.15 -30.32
C ALA A 6 0.51 -8.32 -30.72
N ARG A 7 0.92 -9.57 -30.48
CA ARG A 7 0.11 -10.75 -30.74
C ARG A 7 -1.02 -10.92 -29.74
N ALA A 8 -0.76 -10.66 -28.44
CA ALA A 8 -1.79 -10.68 -27.40
C ALA A 8 -2.84 -9.56 -27.59
N LEU A 9 -2.40 -8.37 -28.03
CA LEU A 9 -3.30 -7.26 -28.36
C LEU A 9 -4.08 -7.50 -29.66
N ALA A 10 -3.48 -8.13 -30.67
CA ALA A 10 -4.16 -8.51 -31.90
C ALA A 10 -5.20 -9.63 -31.68
N GLU A 11 -4.93 -10.58 -30.79
CA GLU A 11 -5.88 -11.63 -30.40
C GLU A 11 -7.06 -11.09 -29.57
N ALA A 12 -6.85 -9.99 -28.82
CA ALA A 12 -7.91 -9.29 -28.09
C ALA A 12 -8.81 -8.42 -29.00
N SER A 13 -8.35 -8.09 -30.22
CA SER A 13 -9.05 -7.19 -31.16
C SER A 13 -9.91 -7.91 -32.20
N LEU A 14 -9.95 -9.23 -32.22
CA LEU A 14 -10.82 -9.97 -33.13
C LEU A 14 -12.26 -10.01 -32.60
N PRO A 15 -13.26 -9.58 -33.40
CA PRO A 15 -14.65 -9.65 -32.97
C PRO A 15 -15.09 -11.11 -32.86
N ARG A 16 -15.29 -11.59 -31.64
CA ARG A 16 -15.94 -12.88 -31.40
C ARG A 16 -17.37 -12.80 -31.89
N ARG A 17 -17.67 -13.52 -32.96
CA ARG A 17 -19.03 -13.76 -33.43
C ARG A 17 -19.84 -14.42 -32.31
N GLY A 18 -20.90 -13.75 -31.90
CA GLY A 18 -22.15 -14.28 -31.37
C GLY A 18 -22.05 -15.14 -30.11
N CYS A 19 -22.08 -14.52 -28.94
CA CYS A 19 -22.60 -15.15 -27.76
C CYS A 19 -23.70 -14.24 -27.15
N PRO A 20 -24.82 -14.80 -26.68
CA PRO A 20 -25.99 -14.01 -26.29
C PRO A 20 -25.69 -13.18 -25.05
N SER A 21 -26.30 -12.00 -24.98
CA SER A 21 -26.25 -11.02 -23.91
C SER A 21 -26.31 -11.65 -22.51
N ALA A 22 -25.17 -11.74 -21.84
CA ALA A 22 -25.16 -11.95 -20.39
C ALA A 22 -25.62 -10.65 -19.74
N ARG A 23 -26.80 -10.68 -19.13
CA ARG A 23 -27.33 -9.60 -18.29
C ARG A 23 -26.30 -9.31 -17.20
N VAL A 24 -25.89 -8.08 -17.10
CA VAL A 24 -25.15 -7.56 -15.96
C VAL A 24 -26.08 -7.67 -14.76
N HIS A 25 -25.90 -8.70 -13.96
CA HIS A 25 -26.57 -8.78 -12.66
C HIS A 25 -25.88 -7.76 -11.75
N ALA A 26 -26.61 -6.69 -11.46
CA ALA A 26 -26.29 -5.80 -10.36
C ALA A 26 -26.14 -6.64 -9.08
N TRP A 27 -24.96 -6.63 -8.51
CA TRP A 27 -24.63 -7.32 -7.27
C TRP A 27 -25.46 -6.69 -6.14
N ARG A 28 -26.52 -7.37 -5.70
CA ARG A 28 -27.21 -7.05 -4.45
C ARG A 28 -26.41 -7.67 -3.32
N ALA A 29 -25.96 -6.84 -2.39
CA ALA A 29 -25.39 -7.30 -1.12
C ALA A 29 -26.38 -8.24 -0.42
N PRO A 30 -25.93 -9.37 0.12
CA PRO A 30 -26.79 -10.24 0.93
C PRO A 30 -27.23 -9.47 2.18
N PRO A 31 -28.45 -9.74 2.71
CA PRO A 31 -28.94 -9.08 3.90
C PRO A 31 -28.01 -9.37 5.08
N SER A 32 -27.70 -8.34 5.86
CA SER A 32 -26.92 -8.42 7.09
C SER A 32 -27.58 -9.43 8.05
N ARG A 33 -26.91 -10.56 8.28
CA ARG A 33 -27.29 -11.46 9.38
C ARG A 33 -26.79 -10.83 10.68
N SER A 34 -27.73 -10.49 11.57
CA SER A 34 -27.44 -10.08 12.94
C SER A 34 -26.56 -11.14 13.63
N ALA A 35 -25.40 -10.74 14.13
CA ALA A 35 -24.52 -11.64 14.86
C ALA A 35 -25.22 -12.14 16.13
N PRO A 36 -25.15 -13.44 16.45
CA PRO A 36 -25.73 -13.98 17.66
C PRO A 36 -24.96 -13.44 18.89
N ARG A 37 -25.69 -13.01 19.94
CA ARG A 37 -25.12 -12.62 21.23
C ARG A 37 -24.20 -13.72 21.77
N ARG A 38 -22.94 -13.39 22.08
CA ARG A 38 -21.96 -14.33 22.67
C ARG A 38 -22.47 -14.79 24.04
N SER A 39 -22.42 -16.12 24.29
CA SER A 39 -22.70 -16.69 25.61
C SER A 39 -21.46 -16.56 26.51
N LEU A 40 -21.65 -16.44 27.84
CA LEU A 40 -20.56 -16.34 28.83
C LEU A 40 -19.54 -17.52 28.75
N SER A 41 -19.97 -18.70 28.28
CA SER A 41 -19.09 -19.87 28.07
C SER A 41 -18.07 -19.65 26.94
N GLY A 42 -18.38 -18.85 25.91
CA GLY A 42 -17.45 -18.57 24.81
C GLY A 42 -16.26 -17.71 25.20
N PHE A 43 -16.38 -16.87 26.25
CA PHE A 43 -15.27 -16.05 26.73
C PHE A 43 -14.19 -16.86 27.49
N ALA A 44 -14.59 -17.94 28.18
CA ALA A 44 -13.63 -18.79 28.90
C ALA A 44 -12.79 -19.62 27.94
N GLU A 45 -13.38 -20.18 26.88
CA GLU A 45 -12.69 -20.94 25.85
C GLU A 45 -11.71 -20.07 25.05
N ASP A 46 -12.08 -18.82 24.71
CA ASP A 46 -11.21 -17.86 24.04
C ASP A 46 -9.98 -17.54 24.92
N ALA A 47 -10.15 -17.37 26.24
CA ALA A 47 -9.07 -17.06 27.17
C ALA A 47 -8.08 -18.25 27.35
N GLU A 48 -8.55 -19.50 27.34
CA GLU A 48 -7.69 -20.67 27.40
C GLU A 48 -6.85 -20.84 26.14
N LEU A 49 -7.42 -20.57 24.95
CA LEU A 49 -6.72 -20.59 23.68
C LEU A 49 -5.66 -19.49 23.60
N ASP A 50 -5.97 -18.28 24.02
CA ASP A 50 -5.02 -17.17 24.07
C ASP A 50 -3.86 -17.48 25.02
N ALA A 51 -4.13 -18.10 26.18
CA ALA A 51 -3.11 -18.54 27.13
C ALA A 51 -2.21 -19.63 26.54
N LEU A 52 -2.77 -20.56 25.76
CA LEU A 52 -1.99 -21.61 25.08
C LEU A 52 -1.07 -21.03 24.00
N VAL A 53 -1.56 -20.09 23.19
CA VAL A 53 -0.76 -19.35 22.19
C VAL A 53 0.39 -18.64 22.90
N ALA A 54 0.11 -17.91 23.98
CA ALA A 54 1.11 -17.21 24.77
C ALA A 54 2.18 -18.14 25.33
N SER A 55 1.77 -19.27 25.89
CA SER A 55 2.69 -20.28 26.45
C SER A 55 3.61 -20.90 25.39
N ARG A 56 3.07 -21.28 24.24
CA ARG A 56 3.84 -21.82 23.12
C ARG A 56 4.85 -20.81 22.57
N LEU A 57 4.41 -19.57 22.39
CA LEU A 57 5.28 -18.49 21.92
C LEU A 57 6.39 -18.20 22.93
N ALA A 58 6.09 -18.16 24.23
CA ALA A 58 7.07 -17.95 25.30
C ALA A 58 8.13 -19.05 25.33
N ALA A 59 7.75 -20.32 25.12
CA ALA A 59 8.68 -21.44 25.05
C ALA A 59 9.66 -21.32 23.87
N ALA A 60 9.19 -20.80 22.72
CA ALA A 60 10.01 -20.66 21.53
C ALA A 60 10.89 -19.39 21.57
N VAL A 61 10.32 -18.25 21.95
CA VAL A 61 10.99 -16.93 21.93
C VAL A 61 11.94 -16.76 23.12
N ARG A 62 11.56 -17.25 24.31
CA ARG A 62 12.31 -17.16 25.58
C ARG A 62 12.62 -15.72 26.05
N ASP A 63 11.92 -14.73 25.53
CA ASP A 63 12.03 -13.34 25.89
C ASP A 63 10.61 -12.80 26.15
N PRO A 64 10.23 -12.56 27.42
CA PRO A 64 8.89 -12.13 27.78
C PRO A 64 8.47 -10.79 27.14
N ASP A 65 9.42 -9.86 26.97
CA ASP A 65 9.14 -8.55 26.37
C ASP A 65 8.78 -8.68 24.89
N ILE A 66 9.48 -9.56 24.19
CA ILE A 66 9.15 -9.86 22.77
C ILE A 66 7.80 -10.57 22.69
N VAL A 67 7.52 -11.53 23.56
CA VAL A 67 6.21 -12.21 23.61
C VAL A 67 5.09 -11.22 23.82
N ALA A 68 5.20 -10.32 24.79
CA ALA A 68 4.19 -9.29 25.06
C ALA A 68 3.97 -8.35 23.87
N ARG A 69 5.01 -8.08 23.07
CA ARG A 69 4.92 -7.23 21.87
C ARG A 69 4.33 -7.94 20.67
N VAL A 70 4.46 -9.25 20.56
CA VAL A 70 3.98 -10.05 19.42
C VAL A 70 2.53 -10.48 19.59
N LEU A 71 2.15 -10.93 20.79
CA LEU A 71 0.83 -11.48 21.06
C LEU A 71 -0.35 -10.63 20.56
N PRO A 72 -0.38 -9.30 20.77
CA PRO A 72 -1.49 -8.47 20.30
C PRO A 72 -1.66 -8.43 18.77
N HIS A 73 -0.65 -8.90 18.04
CA HIS A 73 -0.59 -8.84 16.58
C HIS A 73 -0.72 -10.22 15.91
N LEU A 74 -0.96 -11.27 16.69
CA LEU A 74 -1.29 -12.60 16.19
C LEU A 74 -2.80 -12.73 15.93
N PRO A 75 -3.21 -13.63 15.01
CA PRO A 75 -4.62 -13.92 14.81
C PRO A 75 -5.23 -14.48 16.09
N ARG A 76 -6.48 -14.12 16.39
CA ARG A 76 -7.21 -14.81 17.45
C ARG A 76 -7.54 -16.22 16.97
N PRO A 77 -7.36 -17.26 17.83
CA PRO A 77 -7.77 -18.60 17.49
C PRO A 77 -9.27 -18.66 17.21
N LEU A 78 -9.66 -19.30 16.10
CA LEU A 78 -11.06 -19.49 15.76
C LEU A 78 -11.58 -20.75 16.45
N VAL A 79 -12.56 -20.59 17.32
CA VAL A 79 -13.37 -21.72 17.80
C VAL A 79 -14.39 -22.04 16.70
N SER A 80 -14.25 -23.18 16.02
CA SER A 80 -15.20 -23.62 15.01
C SER A 80 -16.54 -23.93 15.71
N ARG A 81 -17.50 -23.02 15.61
CA ARG A 81 -18.89 -23.35 15.91
C ARG A 81 -19.39 -24.25 14.79
N GLY A 82 -19.62 -25.53 15.09
CA GLY A 82 -20.26 -26.45 14.16
C GLY A 82 -21.55 -25.80 13.67
N SER A 83 -21.67 -25.61 12.35
CA SER A 83 -22.91 -25.23 11.69
C SER A 83 -23.89 -26.41 11.80
N GLY A 84 -24.54 -26.55 12.95
CA GLY A 84 -25.61 -27.50 13.19
C GLY A 84 -26.93 -26.96 12.67
N GLU A 85 -27.09 -26.84 11.36
CA GLU A 85 -28.38 -26.83 10.69
C GLU A 85 -28.58 -28.21 10.05
N GLY A 86 -28.79 -29.20 10.91
CA GLY A 86 -29.31 -30.52 10.55
C GLY A 86 -30.72 -30.62 11.10
N GLU A 87 -31.64 -30.82 10.20
CA GLU A 87 -33.04 -31.17 10.34
C GLU A 87 -33.34 -32.02 11.58
N ARG A 88 -34.15 -31.51 12.51
CA ARG A 88 -34.60 -32.24 13.69
C ARG A 88 -35.55 -33.38 13.30
N THR A 89 -35.00 -34.55 13.03
CA THR A 89 -35.77 -35.80 13.14
C THR A 89 -35.76 -36.24 14.61
N ARG A 90 -36.97 -36.41 15.14
CA ARG A 90 -37.25 -36.96 16.48
C ARG A 90 -36.78 -38.40 16.57
N GLY A 91 -35.92 -38.73 17.51
CA GLY A 91 -35.56 -40.10 17.85
C GLY A 91 -34.38 -40.18 18.79
N ALA A 92 -34.64 -40.62 20.01
CA ALA A 92 -33.75 -40.76 21.14
C ALA A 92 -32.38 -41.39 20.86
N GLU A 93 -31.35 -40.83 21.52
CA GLU A 93 -30.49 -41.59 22.47
C GLU A 93 -29.37 -40.68 22.97
N ARG A 94 -29.07 -40.75 24.27
CA ARG A 94 -28.01 -40.01 24.97
C ARG A 94 -26.65 -40.38 24.36
N ALA A 95 -26.13 -39.52 23.48
CA ALA A 95 -24.71 -39.54 23.12
C ALA A 95 -23.98 -38.53 24.02
N SER A 96 -22.91 -38.99 24.66
CA SER A 96 -21.95 -38.19 25.44
C SER A 96 -21.42 -37.01 24.62
N PRO A 97 -21.10 -35.85 25.22
CA PRO A 97 -20.54 -34.74 24.46
C PRO A 97 -19.15 -35.15 23.94
N SER A 98 -19.09 -35.57 22.69
CA SER A 98 -17.82 -35.68 21.98
C SER A 98 -17.24 -34.28 21.90
N SER A 99 -16.07 -34.07 22.53
CA SER A 99 -15.26 -32.88 22.40
C SER A 99 -15.10 -32.52 20.91
N SER A 100 -15.81 -31.51 20.45
CA SER A 100 -15.58 -30.94 19.13
C SER A 100 -14.19 -30.32 19.15
N ALA A 101 -13.18 -31.08 18.75
CA ALA A 101 -11.82 -30.59 18.60
C ALA A 101 -11.86 -29.39 17.60
N SER A 102 -11.69 -28.19 18.10
CA SER A 102 -11.59 -27.01 17.28
C SER A 102 -10.38 -27.15 16.36
N ARG A 103 -10.57 -27.06 15.04
CA ARG A 103 -9.45 -27.07 14.12
C ARG A 103 -8.54 -25.85 14.39
N PRO A 104 -7.21 -26.00 14.26
CA PRO A 104 -6.32 -24.85 14.41
C PRO A 104 -6.62 -23.79 13.33
N THR A 105 -6.49 -22.51 13.68
CA THR A 105 -6.59 -21.42 12.73
C THR A 105 -5.54 -21.56 11.64
N ARG A 106 -5.95 -21.58 10.39
CA ARG A 106 -5.09 -21.70 9.20
C ARG A 106 -4.59 -20.32 8.79
N VAL A 107 -3.28 -20.16 8.73
CA VAL A 107 -2.64 -18.90 8.38
C VAL A 107 -1.79 -19.08 7.13
N ALA A 108 -2.16 -18.41 6.05
CA ALA A 108 -1.29 -18.26 4.89
C ALA A 108 -0.28 -17.16 5.17
N VAL A 109 1.00 -17.39 4.92
CA VAL A 109 2.06 -16.39 5.11
C VAL A 109 2.74 -16.10 3.79
N GLY A 110 2.69 -14.83 3.37
CA GLY A 110 3.43 -14.38 2.18
C GLY A 110 4.94 -14.47 2.45
N ILE A 111 5.64 -15.40 1.80
CA ILE A 111 7.08 -15.64 1.92
C ILE A 111 7.81 -15.03 0.71
N SER A 112 8.66 -14.04 0.94
CA SER A 112 9.43 -13.34 -0.11
C SER A 112 10.91 -13.77 -0.18
N GLY A 113 11.30 -14.83 0.54
CA GLY A 113 12.72 -15.18 0.72
C GLY A 113 13.49 -14.21 1.63
N GLY A 114 12.84 -13.16 2.16
CA GLY A 114 13.43 -12.20 3.06
C GLY A 114 13.28 -12.57 4.55
N VAL A 115 14.14 -12.00 5.40
CA VAL A 115 14.17 -12.27 6.84
C VAL A 115 12.85 -11.92 7.55
N ASP A 116 12.15 -10.88 7.11
CA ASP A 116 10.94 -10.41 7.78
C ASP A 116 9.79 -11.40 7.62
N SER A 117 9.50 -11.84 6.40
CA SER A 117 8.46 -12.83 6.15
C SER A 117 8.79 -14.18 6.80
N ALA A 118 10.08 -14.56 6.85
CA ALA A 118 10.53 -15.78 7.48
C ALA A 118 10.32 -15.77 9.01
N VAL A 119 10.63 -14.65 9.69
CA VAL A 119 10.38 -14.48 11.12
C VAL A 119 8.87 -14.42 11.41
N ALA A 120 8.08 -13.77 10.58
CA ALA A 120 6.62 -13.75 10.72
C ALA A 120 6.04 -15.18 10.67
N ALA A 121 6.48 -16.01 9.70
CA ALA A 121 6.07 -17.41 9.61
C ALA A 121 6.52 -18.23 10.82
N TRP A 122 7.75 -18.04 11.29
CA TRP A 122 8.27 -18.71 12.47
C TRP A 122 7.47 -18.38 13.73
N LEU A 123 7.14 -17.10 13.96
CA LEU A 123 6.35 -16.67 15.11
C LEU A 123 4.97 -17.33 15.12
N LEU A 124 4.29 -17.36 13.97
CA LEU A 124 2.98 -17.98 13.83
C LEU A 124 3.04 -19.51 14.06
N LYS A 125 4.01 -20.20 13.45
CA LYS A 125 4.22 -21.64 13.68
C LYS A 125 4.51 -21.92 15.15
N SER A 126 5.39 -21.13 15.77
CA SER A 126 5.76 -21.28 17.19
C SER A 126 4.59 -21.03 18.14
N ALA A 127 3.66 -20.18 17.74
CA ALA A 127 2.41 -19.94 18.46
C ALA A 127 1.38 -21.07 18.30
N GLY A 128 1.61 -22.01 17.37
CA GLY A 128 0.80 -23.22 17.16
C GLY A 128 -0.29 -23.08 16.11
N PHE A 129 -0.21 -22.06 15.25
CA PHE A 129 -1.08 -21.95 14.08
C PHE A 129 -0.72 -22.96 13.00
N ASP A 130 -1.71 -23.33 12.16
CA ASP A 130 -1.50 -24.13 10.95
C ASP A 130 -1.02 -23.19 9.84
N VAL A 131 0.29 -23.23 9.53
CA VAL A 131 0.96 -22.25 8.68
C VAL A 131 1.29 -22.85 7.32
N THR A 132 0.80 -22.19 6.26
CA THR A 132 1.21 -22.44 4.87
C THR A 132 1.93 -21.22 4.32
N GLY A 133 3.15 -21.40 3.81
CA GLY A 133 3.89 -20.36 3.09
C GLY A 133 3.34 -20.16 1.67
N VAL A 134 3.29 -18.92 1.20
CA VAL A 134 2.89 -18.59 -0.18
C VAL A 134 3.93 -17.66 -0.79
N LEU A 135 4.57 -18.10 -1.88
CA LEU A 135 5.48 -17.31 -2.69
C LEU A 135 4.73 -16.77 -3.92
N MET A 136 4.75 -15.46 -4.11
CA MET A 136 4.13 -14.82 -5.27
C MET A 136 5.14 -14.52 -6.36
N ARG A 137 4.79 -14.84 -7.61
CA ARG A 137 5.45 -14.33 -8.81
C ARG A 137 4.60 -13.19 -9.37
N ASN A 138 5.12 -11.98 -9.36
CA ASN A 138 4.43 -10.78 -9.82
C ASN A 138 5.01 -10.19 -11.12
N TRP A 139 6.21 -10.62 -11.51
CA TRP A 139 6.93 -10.10 -12.67
C TRP A 139 7.69 -11.20 -13.37
N ASP A 140 7.78 -11.14 -14.71
CA ASP A 140 8.56 -12.06 -15.49
C ASP A 140 9.84 -11.39 -15.99
N GLU A 141 10.94 -11.65 -15.28
CA GLU A 141 12.27 -11.13 -15.66
C GLU A 141 12.95 -11.96 -16.75
N ALA A 142 12.53 -13.19 -16.97
CA ALA A 142 13.18 -14.12 -17.89
C ALA A 142 13.11 -13.62 -19.34
N GLU A 143 12.10 -12.86 -19.70
CA GLU A 143 11.94 -12.27 -21.02
C GLU A 143 12.79 -11.00 -21.22
N GLU A 144 13.28 -10.35 -20.17
CA GLU A 144 13.85 -9.01 -20.25
C GLU A 144 15.38 -8.93 -20.21
N THR A 145 16.08 -9.79 -19.49
CA THR A 145 17.47 -9.49 -19.14
C THR A 145 18.51 -10.53 -19.54
N GLY A 146 18.13 -11.75 -19.93
CA GLY A 146 19.10 -12.83 -20.22
C GLY A 146 20.06 -13.16 -19.04
N GLY A 147 19.79 -12.62 -17.85
CA GLY A 147 20.58 -12.76 -16.64
C GLY A 147 19.92 -13.65 -15.58
N VAL A 148 20.56 -13.79 -14.43
CA VAL A 148 20.01 -14.55 -13.29
C VAL A 148 18.75 -13.85 -12.80
N CYS A 149 17.60 -14.50 -12.94
CA CYS A 149 16.30 -14.02 -12.50
C CYS A 149 16.31 -13.80 -10.98
N GLU A 150 16.02 -12.58 -10.53
CA GLU A 150 15.92 -12.31 -9.08
C GLU A 150 14.84 -13.17 -8.42
N PHE A 151 13.78 -13.51 -9.15
CA PHE A 151 12.74 -14.40 -8.68
C PHE A 151 13.26 -15.82 -8.36
N GLU A 152 14.19 -16.39 -9.16
CA GLU A 152 14.79 -17.69 -8.86
C GLU A 152 15.57 -17.68 -7.55
N LYS A 153 16.19 -16.57 -7.20
CA LYS A 153 16.85 -16.39 -5.92
C LYS A 153 15.82 -16.30 -4.79
N ASP A 154 14.77 -15.52 -4.97
CA ASP A 154 13.68 -15.40 -4.00
C ASP A 154 13.01 -16.77 -3.77
N GLN A 155 12.77 -17.52 -4.84
CA GLN A 155 12.22 -18.88 -4.79
C GLN A 155 13.12 -19.85 -4.01
N ARG A 156 14.44 -19.83 -4.27
CA ARG A 156 15.40 -20.66 -3.55
C ARG A 156 15.44 -20.34 -2.06
N ASP A 157 15.47 -19.04 -1.74
CA ASP A 157 15.49 -18.57 -0.35
C ASP A 157 14.15 -18.89 0.35
N ALA A 158 13.01 -18.73 -0.32
CA ALA A 158 11.69 -19.09 0.21
C ALA A 158 11.56 -20.60 0.49
N ARG A 159 12.04 -21.45 -0.44
CA ARG A 159 12.10 -22.91 -0.24
C ARG A 159 12.99 -23.29 0.95
N ALA A 160 14.14 -22.61 1.10
CA ALA A 160 15.02 -22.84 2.24
C ALA A 160 14.38 -22.45 3.58
N VAL A 161 13.61 -21.34 3.61
CA VAL A 161 12.82 -20.94 4.77
C VAL A 161 11.74 -21.97 5.08
N ALA A 162 10.97 -22.41 4.09
CA ALA A 162 9.89 -23.37 4.28
C ALA A 162 10.42 -24.71 4.81
N ALA A 163 11.54 -25.20 4.26
CA ALA A 163 12.19 -26.40 4.74
C ALA A 163 12.71 -26.26 6.17
N ALA A 164 13.35 -25.13 6.51
CA ALA A 164 13.86 -24.88 7.87
C ALA A 164 12.74 -24.76 8.90
N LEU A 165 11.58 -24.23 8.49
CA LEU A 165 10.41 -24.11 9.34
C LEU A 165 9.48 -25.32 9.26
N GLU A 166 9.76 -26.32 8.39
CA GLU A 166 8.89 -27.48 8.15
C GLU A 166 7.44 -27.06 7.87
N ILE A 167 7.24 -26.11 6.98
CA ILE A 167 5.92 -25.65 6.50
C ILE A 167 5.78 -25.95 5.01
N GLU A 168 4.55 -26.17 4.56
CA GLU A 168 4.26 -26.27 3.13
C GLU A 168 4.51 -24.92 2.46
N LEU A 169 5.05 -24.90 1.23
CA LEU A 169 5.19 -23.70 0.40
C LEU A 169 4.41 -23.88 -0.89
N LYS A 170 3.46 -22.98 -1.12
CA LYS A 170 2.73 -22.85 -2.38
C LYS A 170 3.32 -21.72 -3.21
N GLU A 171 3.45 -21.92 -4.51
CA GLU A 171 3.89 -20.90 -5.45
C GLU A 171 2.67 -20.46 -6.27
N VAL A 172 2.45 -19.16 -6.37
CA VAL A 172 1.31 -18.57 -7.09
C VAL A 172 1.81 -17.51 -8.08
N ASP A 173 1.17 -17.46 -9.25
CA ASP A 173 1.51 -16.54 -10.31
C ASP A 173 0.43 -15.45 -10.40
N PHE A 174 0.85 -14.19 -10.28
CA PHE A 174 0.01 -13.00 -10.41
C PHE A 174 0.59 -12.00 -11.42
N VAL A 175 1.43 -12.45 -12.37
CA VAL A 175 2.07 -11.57 -13.37
C VAL A 175 1.01 -10.80 -14.16
N ARG A 176 -0.07 -11.46 -14.56
CA ARG A 176 -1.15 -10.83 -15.33
C ARG A 176 -1.93 -9.81 -14.49
N GLU A 177 -2.31 -10.17 -13.27
CA GLU A 177 -3.03 -9.30 -12.35
C GLU A 177 -2.17 -8.09 -11.98
N TYR A 178 -0.87 -8.30 -11.76
CA TYR A 178 0.08 -7.23 -11.46
C TYR A 178 0.23 -6.26 -12.64
N TRP A 179 0.32 -6.79 -13.86
CA TRP A 179 0.39 -5.98 -15.07
C TRP A 179 -0.81 -5.03 -15.17
N HIS A 180 -2.03 -5.56 -15.11
CA HIS A 180 -3.23 -4.75 -15.31
C HIS A 180 -3.61 -3.87 -14.12
N ALA A 181 -3.38 -4.32 -12.89
CA ALA A 181 -3.82 -3.58 -11.70
C ALA A 181 -2.76 -2.63 -11.12
N VAL A 182 -1.48 -2.83 -11.45
CA VAL A 182 -0.37 -2.07 -10.86
C VAL A 182 0.45 -1.38 -11.93
N PHE A 183 1.02 -2.14 -12.89
CA PHE A 183 2.03 -1.61 -13.81
C PHE A 183 1.44 -0.75 -14.92
N GLU A 184 0.41 -1.21 -15.61
CA GLU A 184 -0.26 -0.45 -16.66
C GLU A 184 -0.86 0.89 -16.15
N PRO A 185 -1.61 0.94 -15.03
CA PRO A 185 -2.04 2.21 -14.44
C PRO A 185 -0.87 3.12 -14.03
N PHE A 186 0.21 2.53 -13.51
CA PHE A 186 1.42 3.26 -13.15
C PHE A 186 2.07 3.91 -14.37
N LEU A 187 2.23 3.18 -15.49
CA LEU A 187 2.76 3.73 -16.75
C LEU A 187 1.88 4.86 -17.27
N ARG A 188 0.57 4.64 -17.32
CA ARG A 188 -0.40 5.63 -17.81
C ARG A 188 -0.38 6.93 -16.99
N ASP A 189 -0.29 6.84 -15.66
CA ASP A 189 -0.18 8.02 -14.80
C ASP A 189 1.17 8.72 -14.98
N PHE A 190 2.22 7.96 -15.24
CA PHE A 190 3.57 8.45 -15.48
C PHE A 190 3.69 9.17 -16.84
N GLU A 191 3.12 8.60 -17.91
CA GLU A 191 3.13 9.15 -19.28
C GLU A 191 2.27 10.41 -19.42
N ARG A 192 1.18 10.52 -18.67
CA ARG A 192 0.36 11.76 -18.61
C ARG A 192 1.09 12.97 -18.05
N GLY A 193 2.32 12.75 -17.67
CA GLY A 193 3.33 13.75 -17.81
C GLY A 193 3.75 14.48 -16.59
N ASN A 194 3.27 14.33 -15.42
CA ASN A 194 3.78 15.12 -14.31
C ASN A 194 3.76 14.37 -12.97
N ALA A 195 3.24 13.16 -13.00
CA ALA A 195 3.11 12.34 -11.81
C ALA A 195 4.34 11.44 -11.61
N THR A 196 4.66 11.17 -10.36
CA THR A 196 5.55 10.08 -9.97
C THR A 196 4.77 9.14 -9.06
N PRO A 197 3.92 8.26 -9.65
CA PRO A 197 3.06 7.37 -8.87
C PRO A 197 3.87 6.36 -8.07
N ASN A 198 3.26 5.81 -7.01
CA ASN A 198 3.89 4.79 -6.18
C ASN A 198 3.19 3.44 -6.40
N PRO A 199 3.83 2.48 -7.09
CA PRO A 199 3.24 1.19 -7.40
C PRO A 199 3.09 0.28 -6.18
N ASP A 200 3.84 0.52 -5.07
CA ASP A 200 3.79 -0.33 -3.89
C ASP A 200 2.43 -0.25 -3.17
N LEU A 201 1.79 0.92 -3.15
CA LEU A 201 0.43 1.05 -2.60
C LEU A 201 -0.57 0.23 -3.44
N ALA A 202 -0.48 0.32 -4.76
CA ALA A 202 -1.34 -0.44 -5.68
C ALA A 202 -1.08 -1.95 -5.54
N CYS A 203 0.19 -2.38 -5.42
CA CYS A 203 0.56 -3.77 -5.17
C CYS A 203 -0.05 -4.29 -3.86
N ASN A 204 0.09 -3.55 -2.76
CA ASN A 204 -0.53 -3.95 -1.50
C ASN A 204 -2.05 -4.05 -1.61
N ARG A 205 -2.71 -3.05 -2.24
CA ARG A 205 -4.17 -3.02 -2.38
C ARG A 205 -4.71 -4.11 -3.29
N HIS A 206 -4.13 -4.29 -4.48
CA HIS A 206 -4.73 -5.11 -5.53
C HIS A 206 -4.16 -6.52 -5.58
N ILE A 207 -2.87 -6.69 -5.27
CA ILE A 207 -2.21 -7.99 -5.34
C ILE A 207 -2.16 -8.65 -3.96
N LYS A 208 -1.43 -8.10 -2.97
CA LYS A 208 -1.24 -8.79 -1.68
C LYS A 208 -2.53 -8.94 -0.89
N PHE A 209 -3.25 -7.83 -0.65
CA PHE A 209 -4.51 -7.83 0.12
C PHE A 209 -5.74 -7.79 -0.78
N GLY A 210 -5.57 -8.10 -2.05
CA GLY A 210 -6.59 -8.34 -3.06
C GLY A 210 -6.54 -9.76 -3.59
N ALA A 211 -5.79 -9.99 -4.67
CA ALA A 211 -5.72 -11.28 -5.37
C ALA A 211 -5.15 -12.41 -4.49
N LEU A 212 -4.03 -12.17 -3.79
CA LEU A 212 -3.42 -13.17 -2.91
C LEU A 212 -4.34 -13.52 -1.73
N LEU A 213 -4.92 -12.52 -1.05
CA LEU A 213 -5.83 -12.77 0.06
C LEU A 213 -7.00 -13.67 -0.37
N ARG A 214 -7.63 -13.37 -1.49
CA ARG A 214 -8.70 -14.21 -2.06
C ARG A 214 -8.22 -15.62 -2.40
N HIS A 215 -7.07 -15.73 -3.05
CA HIS A 215 -6.49 -17.05 -3.37
C HIS A 215 -6.23 -17.89 -2.11
N CYS A 216 -5.67 -17.27 -1.07
CA CYS A 216 -5.42 -17.96 0.21
C CYS A 216 -6.73 -18.43 0.86
N GLU A 217 -7.78 -17.63 0.78
CA GLU A 217 -9.09 -17.96 1.30
C GLU A 217 -9.78 -19.07 0.48
N GLU A 218 -9.88 -18.90 -0.83
CA GLU A 218 -10.66 -19.76 -1.71
C GLU A 218 -9.95 -21.09 -2.03
N ALA A 219 -8.64 -21.04 -2.32
CA ALA A 219 -7.89 -22.21 -2.75
C ALA A 219 -7.16 -22.93 -1.61
N LEU A 220 -6.71 -22.21 -0.56
CA LEU A 220 -5.99 -22.80 0.56
C LEU A 220 -6.85 -22.97 1.81
N GLY A 221 -8.06 -22.38 1.84
CA GLY A 221 -8.94 -22.38 2.99
C GLY A 221 -8.31 -21.70 4.21
N ALA A 222 -7.45 -20.71 3.98
CA ALA A 222 -6.83 -19.94 5.04
C ALA A 222 -7.83 -18.97 5.67
N ASP A 223 -7.80 -18.85 6.98
CA ASP A 223 -8.64 -17.94 7.74
C ASP A 223 -8.05 -16.51 7.74
N VAL A 224 -6.69 -16.43 7.66
CA VAL A 224 -5.93 -15.17 7.75
C VAL A 224 -4.74 -15.20 6.79
N LEU A 225 -4.44 -14.06 6.19
CA LEU A 225 -3.20 -13.79 5.46
C LEU A 225 -2.23 -13.01 6.34
N ALA A 226 -1.07 -13.57 6.65
CA ALA A 226 -0.01 -12.88 7.35
C ALA A 226 1.11 -12.44 6.40
N THR A 227 1.77 -11.34 6.74
CA THR A 227 2.92 -10.83 6.01
C THR A 227 3.97 -10.24 6.95
N GLY A 228 5.21 -10.09 6.45
CA GLY A 228 6.31 -9.48 7.20
C GLY A 228 6.29 -7.95 7.25
N HIS A 229 5.15 -7.29 7.12
CA HIS A 229 5.06 -5.84 7.23
C HIS A 229 5.20 -5.36 8.67
N TYR A 230 5.87 -4.21 8.82
CA TYR A 230 5.95 -3.47 10.08
C TYR A 230 4.77 -2.50 10.17
N ALA A 231 3.63 -3.02 10.52
CA ALA A 231 2.39 -2.30 10.79
C ALA A 231 1.59 -3.06 11.84
N ARG A 232 0.57 -2.43 12.40
CA ARG A 232 -0.32 -3.06 13.40
C ARG A 232 -1.76 -2.96 12.93
N VAL A 233 -2.56 -3.93 13.31
CA VAL A 233 -4.02 -3.89 13.15
C VAL A 233 -4.61 -4.05 14.54
N ALA A 234 -5.49 -3.14 14.93
CA ALA A 234 -6.18 -3.19 16.22
C ALA A 234 -7.69 -3.04 16.01
N ALA A 235 -8.46 -3.72 16.85
CA ALA A 235 -9.90 -3.44 16.97
C ALA A 235 -10.08 -2.00 17.48
N THR A 236 -11.03 -1.26 16.93
CA THR A 236 -11.37 0.07 17.42
C THR A 236 -12.10 -0.03 18.75
N ALA A 237 -11.60 0.68 19.77
CA ALA A 237 -12.16 0.63 21.12
C ALA A 237 -13.58 1.24 21.24
N ASN A 238 -14.07 1.91 20.20
CA ASN A 238 -15.31 2.70 20.22
C ASN A 238 -16.47 2.09 19.43
N ASP A 239 -16.27 0.98 18.74
CA ASP A 239 -17.34 0.34 18.00
C ASP A 239 -17.85 -0.87 18.78
N GLU A 240 -19.10 -0.79 19.24
CA GLU A 240 -19.86 -1.95 19.74
C GLU A 240 -19.98 -3.06 18.67
N ASP A 241 -19.67 -2.71 17.42
CA ASP A 241 -19.48 -3.61 16.29
C ASP A 241 -17.97 -3.81 16.05
N ASP A 242 -17.43 -4.95 16.46
CA ASP A 242 -16.05 -5.48 16.27
C ASP A 242 -15.65 -5.55 14.77
N GLU A 243 -16.29 -4.75 13.91
CA GLU A 243 -16.27 -4.88 12.45
C GLU A 243 -15.26 -3.96 11.74
N ASN A 244 -14.60 -3.03 12.44
CA ASN A 244 -13.74 -2.03 11.79
C ASN A 244 -12.32 -1.98 12.36
N PRO A 245 -11.40 -2.84 11.89
CA PRO A 245 -10.03 -2.78 12.38
C PRO A 245 -9.34 -1.48 11.91
N SER A 246 -8.62 -0.82 12.82
CA SER A 246 -7.76 0.30 12.50
C SER A 246 -6.38 -0.18 12.08
N LEU A 247 -5.89 0.32 10.94
CA LEU A 247 -4.48 0.19 10.57
C LEU A 247 -3.66 1.15 11.42
N LEU A 248 -2.72 0.63 12.19
CA LEU A 248 -1.82 1.41 13.02
C LEU A 248 -0.38 1.33 12.52
N ARG A 249 0.40 2.33 12.84
CA ARG A 249 1.83 2.37 12.58
C ARG A 249 2.56 1.22 13.26
N GLY A 250 3.66 0.76 12.65
CA GLY A 250 4.62 -0.12 13.29
C GLY A 250 5.37 0.61 14.42
N VAL A 251 5.80 -0.12 15.45
CA VAL A 251 6.56 0.44 16.58
C VAL A 251 7.94 0.93 16.15
N ASP A 252 8.56 0.29 15.16
CA ASP A 252 9.82 0.77 14.57
C ASP A 252 9.53 1.86 13.53
N GLU A 253 9.65 3.13 13.93
CA GLU A 253 9.39 4.28 13.06
C GLU A 253 10.25 4.27 11.78
N SER A 254 11.47 3.76 11.85
CA SER A 254 12.39 3.67 10.71
C SER A 254 11.98 2.58 9.70
N LYS A 255 11.05 1.70 10.08
CA LYS A 255 10.57 0.55 9.30
C LYS A 255 9.06 0.55 9.12
N ASP A 256 8.35 1.51 9.73
CA ASP A 256 6.89 1.61 9.61
C ASP A 256 6.45 1.57 8.14
N GLN A 257 5.59 0.62 7.84
CA GLN A 257 5.08 0.38 6.49
C GLN A 257 3.58 0.66 6.37
N SER A 258 2.96 1.29 7.38
CA SER A 258 1.57 1.70 7.32
C SER A 258 1.29 2.64 6.13
N TYR A 259 2.27 3.44 5.72
CA TYR A 259 2.22 4.25 4.51
C TYR A 259 1.90 3.43 3.24
N PHE A 260 2.56 2.30 3.04
CA PHE A 260 2.31 1.43 1.90
C PHE A 260 1.00 0.64 1.99
N LEU A 261 0.46 0.50 3.19
CA LEU A 261 -0.80 -0.20 3.47
C LEU A 261 -2.01 0.75 3.50
N ALA A 262 -1.79 2.06 3.45
CA ALA A 262 -2.82 3.09 3.60
C ALA A 262 -3.97 2.98 2.60
N SER A 263 -3.74 2.35 1.44
CA SER A 263 -4.78 2.11 0.42
C SER A 263 -5.51 0.77 0.57
N VAL A 264 -5.09 -0.10 1.51
CA VAL A 264 -5.74 -1.38 1.77
C VAL A 264 -7.06 -1.15 2.50
N ARG A 265 -8.14 -1.76 2.01
CA ARG A 265 -9.47 -1.61 2.60
C ARG A 265 -9.56 -2.30 3.97
N GLY A 266 -10.33 -1.74 4.89
CA GLY A 266 -10.56 -2.33 6.20
C GLY A 266 -11.13 -3.75 6.15
N GLU A 267 -11.96 -4.07 5.16
CA GLU A 267 -12.44 -5.43 4.91
C GLU A 267 -11.30 -6.44 4.72
N SER A 268 -10.26 -6.08 3.94
CA SER A 268 -9.06 -6.90 3.79
C SER A 268 -8.20 -6.92 5.05
N LEU A 269 -8.13 -5.78 5.78
CA LEU A 269 -7.36 -5.67 7.02
C LEU A 269 -7.91 -6.58 8.14
N ARG A 270 -9.21 -6.87 8.16
CA ARG A 270 -9.80 -7.85 9.10
C ARG A 270 -9.21 -9.24 9.00
N ARG A 271 -8.73 -9.61 7.81
CA ARG A 271 -8.12 -10.91 7.49
C ARG A 271 -6.62 -10.82 7.32
N ALA A 272 -6.03 -9.67 7.64
CA ALA A 272 -4.60 -9.44 7.60
C ALA A 272 -3.97 -9.56 8.99
N CYS A 273 -2.77 -10.10 9.04
CA CYS A 273 -1.98 -10.21 10.25
C CYS A 273 -0.55 -9.72 10.00
N PHE A 274 -0.04 -8.91 10.92
CA PHE A 274 1.30 -8.35 10.85
C PHE A 274 2.09 -8.69 12.13
N PRO A 275 2.63 -9.91 12.26
CA PRO A 275 3.28 -10.37 13.49
C PRO A 275 4.46 -9.51 13.94
N LEU A 276 5.05 -8.73 13.02
CA LEU A 276 6.22 -7.90 13.29
C LEU A 276 5.88 -6.48 13.75
N GLY A 277 4.60 -6.10 13.77
CA GLY A 277 4.18 -4.72 14.01
C GLY A 277 4.59 -4.15 15.36
N GLY A 278 4.74 -4.99 16.39
CA GLY A 278 5.21 -4.63 17.73
C GLY A 278 6.74 -4.71 17.90
N LEU A 279 7.49 -5.10 16.86
CA LEU A 279 8.94 -5.37 16.94
C LEU A 279 9.76 -4.33 16.17
N THR A 280 10.98 -4.11 16.66
CA THR A 280 12.00 -3.37 15.91
C THR A 280 12.74 -4.31 14.95
N LYS A 281 13.31 -3.76 13.88
CA LYS A 281 14.16 -4.52 12.93
C LYS A 281 15.33 -5.22 13.61
N LYS A 282 15.88 -4.61 14.67
CA LYS A 282 16.95 -5.21 15.47
C LYS A 282 16.48 -6.50 16.17
N GLN A 283 15.29 -6.46 16.78
CA GLN A 283 14.67 -7.63 17.43
C GLN A 283 14.36 -8.74 16.41
N VAL A 284 13.80 -8.38 15.26
CA VAL A 284 13.52 -9.35 14.17
C VAL A 284 14.81 -10.04 13.69
N LYS A 285 15.90 -9.30 13.49
CA LYS A 285 17.21 -9.90 13.15
C LYS A 285 17.75 -10.82 14.24
N ALA A 286 17.60 -10.44 15.51
CA ALA A 286 18.01 -11.26 16.64
C ALA A 286 17.21 -12.58 16.72
N LEU A 287 15.88 -12.51 16.50
CA LEU A 287 15.03 -13.70 16.42
C LEU A 287 15.45 -14.62 15.26
N ALA A 288 15.72 -14.06 14.09
CA ALA A 288 16.12 -14.80 12.90
C ALA A 288 17.42 -15.60 13.10
N ALA A 289 18.43 -14.98 13.72
CA ALA A 289 19.74 -15.58 13.95
C ALA A 289 19.77 -16.49 15.19
N GLY A 290 18.94 -16.19 16.19
CA GLY A 290 18.88 -16.88 17.48
C GLY A 290 17.86 -18.03 17.49
N PRO A 291 16.66 -17.82 18.11
CA PRO A 291 15.74 -18.93 18.35
C PRO A 291 15.12 -19.51 17.07
N ALA A 292 14.89 -18.71 16.02
CA ALA A 292 14.32 -19.19 14.77
C ALA A 292 15.29 -19.99 13.91
N ARG A 293 16.61 -19.84 14.13
CA ARG A 293 17.68 -20.55 13.41
C ARG A 293 17.51 -20.56 11.89
N LEU A 294 17.10 -19.42 11.33
CA LEU A 294 16.87 -19.30 9.90
C LEU A 294 18.16 -19.49 9.09
N PRO A 295 18.08 -19.95 7.83
CA PRO A 295 19.24 -20.16 6.96
C PRO A 295 20.11 -18.90 6.86
N LYS A 296 21.45 -19.08 6.90
CA LYS A 296 22.41 -17.94 6.82
C LYS A 296 22.21 -17.10 5.55
N ALA A 297 21.87 -17.73 4.42
CA ALA A 297 21.58 -17.02 3.17
C ALA A 297 20.47 -15.99 3.35
N VAL A 298 19.41 -16.34 4.09
CA VAL A 298 18.25 -15.46 4.37
C VAL A 298 18.62 -14.36 5.38
N THR A 299 19.31 -14.72 6.48
CA THR A 299 19.68 -13.77 7.53
C THR A 299 20.74 -12.75 7.09
N ALA A 300 21.62 -13.12 6.17
CA ALA A 300 22.65 -12.25 5.59
C ALA A 300 22.11 -11.35 4.47
N ARG A 301 20.88 -11.58 4.00
CA ARG A 301 20.28 -10.80 2.91
C ARG A 301 20.06 -9.35 3.34
N ARG A 302 20.47 -8.41 2.47
CA ARG A 302 20.13 -7.01 2.66
C ARG A 302 18.62 -6.84 2.46
N SER A 303 18.00 -5.94 3.22
CA SER A 303 16.59 -5.56 3.00
C SER A 303 16.41 -5.17 1.55
N SER A 304 15.36 -5.64 0.91
CA SER A 304 14.97 -5.21 -0.44
C SER A 304 14.73 -3.70 -0.39
N ALA A 305 15.47 -2.96 -1.19
CA ALA A 305 15.26 -1.55 -1.41
C ALA A 305 14.87 -1.41 -2.88
N GLY A 306 13.67 -0.93 -3.14
CA GLY A 306 13.21 -0.67 -4.51
C GLY A 306 11.84 -1.28 -4.81
N ILE A 307 11.32 -0.86 -5.95
CA ILE A 307 10.05 -1.32 -6.52
C ILE A 307 10.24 -2.76 -7.02
N CYS A 308 9.28 -3.65 -6.76
CA CYS A 308 9.39 -5.09 -7.00
C CYS A 308 9.76 -5.47 -8.45
N PHE A 309 9.34 -4.68 -9.45
CA PHE A 309 9.60 -4.98 -10.87
C PHE A 309 10.84 -4.28 -11.45
N VAL A 310 11.38 -3.27 -10.76
CA VAL A 310 12.56 -2.54 -11.25
C VAL A 310 13.85 -3.25 -10.86
N GLY A 311 13.82 -4.05 -9.79
CA GLY A 311 15.01 -4.66 -9.24
C GLY A 311 16.05 -3.59 -8.88
N ARG A 312 17.34 -3.89 -9.12
CA ARG A 312 18.46 -2.95 -8.98
C ARG A 312 18.88 -2.35 -10.33
N LYS A 313 17.97 -2.15 -11.27
CA LYS A 313 18.29 -1.52 -12.55
C LYS A 313 18.83 -0.11 -12.28
N GLN A 314 19.94 0.22 -12.94
CA GLN A 314 20.70 1.44 -12.67
C GLN A 314 19.97 2.73 -13.08
N ASN A 315 18.91 2.63 -13.90
CA ASN A 315 18.22 3.79 -14.46
C ASN A 315 16.72 3.52 -14.64
N PHE A 316 15.92 3.95 -13.64
CA PHE A 316 14.45 3.82 -13.70
C PHE A 316 13.83 4.53 -14.90
N GLY A 317 14.36 5.71 -15.27
CA GLY A 317 13.88 6.47 -16.43
C GLY A 317 14.08 5.74 -17.76
N ASP A 318 15.20 5.01 -17.92
CA ASP A 318 15.46 4.22 -19.14
C ASP A 318 14.53 3.02 -19.20
N PHE A 319 14.26 2.37 -18.06
CA PHE A 319 13.30 1.28 -17.97
C PHE A 319 11.89 1.71 -18.41
N ILE A 320 11.42 2.88 -17.93
CA ILE A 320 10.10 3.39 -18.31
C ILE A 320 10.05 3.77 -19.80
N ALA A 321 11.13 4.37 -20.33
CA ALA A 321 11.19 4.74 -21.74
C ALA A 321 11.05 3.53 -22.68
N GLU A 322 11.52 2.33 -22.28
CA GLU A 322 11.36 1.09 -23.06
C GLU A 322 9.88 0.68 -23.23
N TYR A 323 9.00 1.07 -22.28
CA TYR A 323 7.57 0.74 -22.33
C TYR A 323 6.72 1.86 -22.91
N GLY A 324 7.10 3.14 -22.74
CA GLY A 324 6.34 4.30 -23.20
C GLY A 324 6.28 4.46 -24.71
N ASP A 325 7.32 4.03 -25.44
CA ASP A 325 7.38 4.10 -26.92
C ASP A 325 6.52 3.04 -27.63
N ALA A 326 5.84 2.15 -26.89
CA ALA A 326 5.18 0.97 -27.47
C ALA A 326 3.74 1.25 -27.96
N GLU A 327 3.06 2.32 -27.54
CA GLU A 327 1.64 2.56 -27.83
C GLU A 327 1.37 3.66 -28.90
N GLY A 328 2.35 4.03 -29.73
CA GLY A 328 2.06 4.88 -30.93
C GLY A 328 1.55 6.28 -30.60
N GLY A 329 1.90 6.83 -29.46
CA GLY A 329 1.66 8.23 -29.13
C GLY A 329 2.47 9.13 -30.07
N ASP A 330 1.88 10.25 -30.51
CA ASP A 330 2.53 11.23 -31.37
C ASP A 330 3.91 11.57 -30.82
N ALA A 331 4.94 11.28 -31.58
CA ALA A 331 6.36 11.38 -31.18
C ALA A 331 6.79 12.80 -30.75
N GLU A 332 5.97 13.80 -30.99
CA GLU A 332 6.27 15.21 -30.69
C GLU A 332 6.04 15.62 -29.22
N THR A 333 5.33 14.82 -28.42
CA THR A 333 4.99 15.16 -27.00
C THR A 333 5.37 14.09 -25.99
N SER A 334 6.29 13.17 -26.34
CA SER A 334 6.72 12.13 -25.44
C SER A 334 7.47 12.71 -24.24
N PHE A 335 7.05 12.32 -23.03
CA PHE A 335 7.70 12.61 -21.73
C PHE A 335 9.18 12.15 -21.70
N SER A 336 9.52 11.26 -22.61
CA SER A 336 10.88 10.78 -22.87
C SER A 336 11.69 11.69 -23.79
N SER A 337 11.05 12.68 -24.46
CA SER A 337 11.74 13.59 -25.37
C SER A 337 12.61 14.61 -24.61
N PRO A 338 13.76 15.00 -25.20
CA PRO A 338 14.63 16.01 -24.63
C PRO A 338 13.91 17.34 -24.39
N GLY A 339 14.40 18.12 -23.39
CA GLY A 339 13.83 19.41 -23.05
C GLY A 339 14.83 20.30 -22.32
N ALA A 340 14.34 21.42 -21.78
CA ALA A 340 15.17 22.43 -21.15
C ALA A 340 15.10 22.38 -19.62
N PHE A 341 16.23 22.64 -18.96
CA PHE A 341 16.26 23.06 -17.58
C PHE A 341 16.12 24.58 -17.48
N VAL A 342 15.07 25.04 -16.79
CA VAL A 342 14.75 26.46 -16.62
C VAL A 342 14.91 26.83 -15.15
N SER A 343 15.70 27.86 -14.87
CA SER A 343 15.89 28.39 -13.51
C SER A 343 14.59 29.04 -13.01
N VAL A 344 14.19 28.74 -11.76
CA VAL A 344 13.00 29.34 -11.13
C VAL A 344 13.23 30.81 -10.74
N ASP A 345 14.49 31.24 -10.57
CA ASP A 345 14.84 32.58 -10.09
C ASP A 345 14.73 33.65 -11.19
N ASP A 346 15.18 33.33 -12.40
CA ASP A 346 15.32 34.29 -13.49
C ASP A 346 14.73 33.83 -14.84
N GLY A 347 14.14 32.62 -14.88
CA GLY A 347 13.55 32.06 -16.09
C GLY A 347 14.53 31.67 -17.19
N ARG A 348 15.83 31.69 -16.93
CA ARG A 348 16.84 31.35 -17.94
C ARG A 348 16.97 29.87 -18.15
N VAL A 349 17.19 29.47 -19.40
CA VAL A 349 17.60 28.12 -19.76
C VAL A 349 19.05 27.92 -19.31
N ILE A 350 19.28 26.93 -18.42
CA ILE A 350 20.60 26.65 -17.84
C ILE A 350 21.19 25.31 -18.33
N GLY A 351 20.47 24.60 -19.17
CA GLY A 351 20.90 23.34 -19.75
C GLY A 351 19.77 22.57 -20.37
N THR A 352 20.05 21.36 -20.82
CA THR A 352 19.07 20.45 -21.43
C THR A 352 19.04 19.12 -20.72
N HIS A 353 17.92 18.40 -20.82
CA HIS A 353 17.73 17.06 -20.28
C HIS A 353 17.22 16.08 -21.32
N GLY A 354 17.47 14.79 -21.13
CA GLY A 354 17.07 13.73 -22.03
C GLY A 354 15.68 13.13 -21.74
N GLY A 355 14.74 13.95 -21.26
CA GLY A 355 13.36 13.54 -20.95
C GLY A 355 12.96 13.78 -19.49
N LEU A 356 11.72 14.26 -19.28
CA LEU A 356 11.16 14.55 -17.95
C LEU A 356 10.95 13.28 -17.11
N ALA A 357 10.79 12.14 -17.74
CA ALA A 357 10.64 10.82 -17.13
C ALA A 357 11.81 10.45 -16.19
N ARG A 358 12.99 11.02 -16.44
CA ARG A 358 14.22 10.76 -15.67
C ARG A 358 14.30 11.52 -14.36
N TYR A 359 13.33 12.42 -14.09
CA TYR A 359 13.41 13.34 -12.96
C TYR A 359 12.16 13.29 -12.09
N THR A 360 12.39 13.36 -10.79
CA THR A 360 11.35 13.53 -9.77
C THR A 360 11.57 14.88 -9.07
N ILE A 361 10.51 15.54 -8.65
CA ILE A 361 10.58 16.79 -7.87
C ILE A 361 11.43 16.53 -6.61
N GLY A 362 12.36 17.44 -6.31
CA GLY A 362 13.33 17.34 -5.22
C GLY A 362 14.60 16.55 -5.57
N GLN A 363 14.66 15.92 -6.75
CA GLN A 363 15.85 15.22 -7.22
C GLN A 363 16.89 16.19 -7.77
N ARG A 364 18.17 15.83 -7.60
CA ARG A 364 19.27 16.60 -8.19
C ARG A 364 19.21 16.53 -9.72
N ALA A 365 19.07 17.68 -10.37
CA ALA A 365 19.26 17.85 -11.81
C ALA A 365 20.75 17.86 -12.12
N ARG A 366 21.20 16.98 -13.01
CA ARG A 366 22.63 16.90 -13.40
C ARG A 366 22.91 17.92 -14.51
N VAL A 367 22.91 19.21 -14.16
CA VAL A 367 23.25 20.29 -15.09
C VAL A 367 24.76 20.34 -15.26
N GLY A 368 25.24 20.11 -16.49
CA GLY A 368 26.68 20.14 -16.80
C GLY A 368 27.30 21.55 -16.63
N GLY A 369 28.52 21.64 -16.08
CA GLY A 369 29.25 22.89 -15.96
C GLY A 369 28.76 23.88 -14.89
N ALA A 370 27.70 23.54 -14.13
CA ALA A 370 27.17 24.44 -13.12
C ALA A 370 27.99 24.39 -11.82
N PRO A 371 28.32 25.55 -11.21
CA PRO A 371 29.13 25.62 -9.98
C PRO A 371 28.36 25.17 -8.74
N LYS A 372 27.04 25.16 -8.78
CA LYS A 372 26.13 24.69 -7.70
C LYS A 372 25.31 23.52 -8.18
N ALA A 373 24.87 22.67 -7.24
CA ALA A 373 23.93 21.59 -7.52
C ALA A 373 22.54 22.18 -7.72
N TRP A 374 21.87 21.79 -8.79
CA TRP A 374 20.49 22.16 -9.11
C TRP A 374 19.52 21.05 -8.76
N TYR A 375 18.32 21.41 -8.34
CA TYR A 375 17.27 20.46 -7.93
C TYR A 375 15.98 20.75 -8.68
N VAL A 376 15.28 19.70 -9.09
CA VAL A 376 14.01 19.81 -9.81
C VAL A 376 12.92 20.31 -8.86
N VAL A 377 12.28 21.41 -9.22
CA VAL A 377 11.17 22.03 -8.50
C VAL A 377 9.83 21.61 -9.08
N GLY A 378 9.76 21.51 -10.40
CA GLY A 378 8.55 21.18 -11.11
C GLY A 378 8.84 20.73 -12.53
N LYS A 379 7.80 20.24 -13.18
CA LYS A 379 7.85 19.72 -14.56
C LYS A 379 6.64 20.20 -15.33
N ASP A 380 6.83 20.61 -16.58
CA ASP A 380 5.74 20.95 -17.49
C ASP A 380 5.99 20.29 -18.85
N ALA A 381 5.06 19.43 -19.25
CA ALA A 381 5.04 18.74 -20.54
C ALA A 381 3.98 19.31 -21.47
N SER A 382 3.44 20.50 -21.19
CA SER A 382 2.41 21.11 -22.03
C SER A 382 2.98 21.50 -23.38
N VAL A 383 2.16 21.28 -24.38
CA VAL A 383 2.31 21.48 -25.84
C VAL A 383 3.65 22.09 -26.28
N GLY A 384 4.56 21.22 -26.74
CA GLY A 384 5.75 21.60 -27.50
C GLY A 384 7.02 21.83 -26.70
N GLU A 385 6.98 21.90 -25.39
CA GLU A 385 8.16 22.16 -24.57
C GLU A 385 8.19 21.27 -23.32
N ASN A 386 9.14 20.31 -23.27
CA ASN A 386 9.44 19.56 -22.06
C ASN A 386 10.33 20.40 -21.15
N VAL A 387 9.75 21.07 -20.17
CA VAL A 387 10.48 21.94 -19.23
C VAL A 387 10.60 21.29 -17.85
N ALA A 388 11.83 21.21 -17.35
CA ALA A 388 12.10 20.93 -15.95
C ALA A 388 12.53 22.24 -15.25
N TYR A 389 11.69 22.75 -14.37
CA TYR A 389 12.03 23.90 -13.53
C TYR A 389 13.00 23.46 -12.43
N VAL A 390 14.07 24.22 -12.24
CA VAL A 390 15.14 23.86 -11.32
C VAL A 390 15.60 25.05 -10.48
N ALA A 391 16.02 24.75 -9.24
CA ALA A 391 16.52 25.72 -8.28
C ALA A 391 17.94 25.39 -7.82
N PRO A 392 18.78 26.39 -7.49
CA PRO A 392 20.13 26.16 -7.00
C PRO A 392 20.12 25.81 -5.51
N GLY A 393 20.55 24.59 -5.16
CA GLY A 393 20.62 24.12 -3.79
C GLY A 393 19.40 23.31 -3.32
N SER A 394 19.62 22.39 -2.39
CA SER A 394 18.59 21.48 -1.84
C SER A 394 17.59 22.18 -0.93
N GLU A 395 17.97 23.33 -0.39
CA GLU A 395 17.18 24.10 0.60
C GLU A 395 16.56 25.36 -0.02
N HIS A 396 16.51 25.44 -1.34
CA HIS A 396 15.89 26.56 -2.02
C HIS A 396 14.38 26.62 -1.76
N GLU A 397 13.85 27.80 -1.48
CA GLU A 397 12.46 28.02 -1.07
C GLU A 397 11.41 27.51 -2.10
N ALA A 398 11.77 27.47 -3.37
CA ALA A 398 10.93 26.91 -4.42
C ALA A 398 10.65 25.40 -4.27
N LEU A 399 11.41 24.68 -3.43
CA LEU A 399 11.20 23.27 -3.11
C LEU A 399 10.20 23.06 -1.96
N PHE A 400 9.76 24.13 -1.28
CA PHE A 400 8.93 24.04 -0.08
C PHE A 400 7.54 24.58 -0.30
N PHE A 401 6.54 23.83 0.15
CA PHE A 401 5.12 24.08 -0.06
C PHE A 401 4.35 23.95 1.26
N ARG A 402 3.35 24.79 1.46
CA ARG A 402 2.45 24.71 2.63
C ARG A 402 1.07 24.14 2.31
N GLU A 403 0.76 23.93 1.04
CA GLU A 403 -0.55 23.47 0.63
C GLU A 403 -0.45 22.40 -0.46
N ALA A 404 -1.42 21.49 -0.49
CA ALA A 404 -1.59 20.49 -1.54
C ALA A 404 -3.06 20.16 -1.78
N ALA A 405 -3.43 20.00 -3.03
CA ALA A 405 -4.68 19.37 -3.43
C ALA A 405 -4.41 17.87 -3.66
N VAL A 406 -5.27 17.01 -3.06
CA VAL A 406 -5.09 15.55 -3.06
C VAL A 406 -6.36 14.89 -3.56
N GLY A 407 -6.25 14.08 -4.58
CA GLY A 407 -7.37 13.34 -5.18
C GLY A 407 -7.13 11.84 -5.24
N LYS A 408 -7.94 11.12 -6.01
CA LYS A 408 -7.89 9.65 -6.06
C LYS A 408 -7.89 9.04 -4.64
N LEU A 409 -8.84 9.49 -3.81
CA LEU A 409 -8.86 9.20 -2.39
C LEU A 409 -9.02 7.70 -2.09
N PHE A 410 -8.40 7.26 -1.03
CA PHE A 410 -8.52 5.91 -0.48
C PHE A 410 -8.54 5.96 1.05
N TRP A 411 -9.33 5.05 1.65
CA TRP A 411 -9.53 5.00 3.09
C TRP A 411 -9.34 3.58 3.61
N THR A 412 -8.80 3.48 4.82
CA THR A 412 -8.59 2.20 5.51
C THR A 412 -9.86 1.72 6.22
N SER A 413 -10.92 2.53 6.28
CA SER A 413 -12.21 2.12 6.83
C SER A 413 -12.81 0.93 6.05
N ALA A 414 -13.59 0.08 6.73
CA ALA A 414 -14.23 -1.08 6.09
C ALA A 414 -15.22 -0.66 4.99
N SER A 415 -15.94 0.43 5.21
CA SER A 415 -16.85 1.00 4.22
C SER A 415 -16.14 1.63 3.02
N GLY A 416 -14.82 1.91 3.12
CA GLY A 416 -14.08 2.70 2.14
C GLY A 416 -14.50 4.16 2.07
N LEU A 417 -15.31 4.62 3.02
CA LEU A 417 -15.77 6.01 3.13
C LEU A 417 -14.78 6.85 3.95
N PRO A 418 -14.81 8.19 3.76
CA PRO A 418 -14.01 9.10 4.57
C PRO A 418 -14.31 8.93 6.06
N PRO A 419 -13.27 9.01 6.92
CA PRO A 419 -13.46 8.95 8.38
C PRO A 419 -14.39 10.02 8.92
N GLY A 420 -15.09 9.74 10.02
CA GLY A 420 -16.02 10.66 10.66
C GLY A 420 -15.40 12.00 11.12
N VAL A 421 -14.07 12.06 11.26
CA VAL A 421 -13.34 13.30 11.61
C VAL A 421 -13.57 14.44 10.60
N PHE A 422 -13.98 14.14 9.36
CA PHE A 422 -14.28 15.12 8.32
C PHE A 422 -15.73 15.62 8.34
N PHE A 423 -16.57 15.14 9.26
CA PHE A 423 -17.98 15.46 9.27
C PHE A 423 -18.42 15.97 10.65
N GLU A 424 -19.32 16.94 10.62
CA GLU A 424 -20.03 17.42 11.79
C GLU A 424 -21.52 17.10 11.60
N SER A 425 -22.10 16.41 12.59
CA SER A 425 -23.53 16.12 12.59
C SER A 425 -24.29 17.33 13.14
N THR A 426 -25.05 18.00 12.28
CA THR A 426 -25.95 19.08 12.68
C THR A 426 -27.39 18.59 12.65
N VAL A 427 -28.13 18.82 13.73
CA VAL A 427 -29.57 18.56 13.78
C VAL A 427 -30.29 19.80 13.29
N GLU A 428 -30.79 19.76 12.05
CA GLU A 428 -31.71 20.78 11.54
C GLU A 428 -33.15 20.27 11.70
N ASP A 429 -33.98 21.07 12.34
CA ASP A 429 -35.46 20.89 12.44
C ASP A 429 -35.92 19.54 13.04
N GLY A 430 -35.35 19.15 14.17
CA GLY A 430 -35.93 18.07 15.02
C GLY A 430 -35.97 16.65 14.49
N SER A 431 -35.63 16.38 13.21
CA SER A 431 -35.78 15.02 12.63
C SER A 431 -34.80 14.63 11.53
N ARG A 432 -33.92 15.50 11.02
CA ARG A 432 -32.92 15.16 9.98
C ARG A 432 -31.52 15.50 10.44
N LEU A 433 -30.69 14.47 10.64
CA LEU A 433 -29.23 14.59 10.74
C LEU A 433 -28.66 14.97 9.36
N ARG A 434 -28.11 16.17 9.23
CA ARG A 434 -27.27 16.57 8.10
C ARG A 434 -25.81 16.51 8.53
N SER A 435 -25.00 15.86 7.71
CA SER A 435 -23.55 15.84 7.88
C SER A 435 -22.94 16.98 7.06
N LYS A 436 -22.27 17.92 7.73
CA LYS A 436 -21.55 19.04 7.10
C LYS A 436 -20.06 18.72 7.14
N SER A 437 -19.36 18.97 6.01
CA SER A 437 -17.90 18.84 5.97
C SER A 437 -17.26 19.85 6.91
N LYS A 438 -16.29 19.39 7.71
CA LYS A 438 -15.47 20.23 8.59
C LYS A 438 -13.98 19.97 8.36
N SER A 439 -13.14 20.93 8.74
CA SER A 439 -11.70 20.73 8.78
C SER A 439 -11.31 19.82 9.93
N ALA A 440 -10.32 18.96 9.70
CA ALA A 440 -9.74 18.08 10.69
C ALA A 440 -8.25 18.42 10.90
N ARG A 441 -7.80 18.34 12.16
CA ARG A 441 -6.38 18.48 12.53
C ARG A 441 -5.76 17.11 12.60
N LEU A 442 -4.83 16.83 11.67
CA LEU A 442 -4.20 15.53 11.46
C LEU A 442 -2.69 15.70 11.27
N THR A 443 -1.99 14.59 11.06
CA THR A 443 -0.63 14.62 10.52
C THR A 443 -0.61 13.96 9.14
N ALA A 444 0.22 14.45 8.24
CA ALA A 444 0.36 13.93 6.89
C ALA A 444 1.79 13.49 6.61
N GLN A 445 1.93 12.38 5.90
CA GLN A 445 3.19 11.88 5.36
C GLN A 445 3.10 11.86 3.84
N THR A 446 4.02 12.56 3.16
CA THR A 446 4.00 12.78 1.71
C THR A 446 4.92 11.86 0.93
N ARG A 447 5.74 11.06 1.60
CA ARG A 447 6.64 10.05 1.03
C ARG A 447 7.01 9.03 2.09
N TYR A 448 7.30 7.81 1.67
CA TYR A 448 7.80 6.78 2.57
C TYR A 448 9.10 7.21 3.29
N GLY A 449 9.17 6.98 4.59
CA GLY A 449 10.31 7.39 5.42
C GLY A 449 10.48 8.90 5.58
N GLY A 450 9.56 9.72 5.04
CA GLY A 450 9.52 11.16 5.27
C GLY A 450 8.94 11.51 6.64
N GLU A 451 9.26 12.70 7.12
CA GLU A 451 8.67 13.27 8.33
C GLU A 451 7.15 13.44 8.17
N ARG A 452 6.42 13.24 9.26
CA ARG A 452 4.99 13.55 9.35
C ARG A 452 4.83 14.98 9.83
N VAL A 453 4.09 15.76 9.07
CA VAL A 453 3.87 17.17 9.32
C VAL A 453 2.43 17.36 9.78
N ALA A 454 2.21 18.12 10.85
CA ALA A 454 0.90 18.51 11.30
C ALA A 454 0.23 19.38 10.23
N CYS A 455 -1.08 19.15 10.03
CA CYS A 455 -1.83 19.83 8.97
C CYS A 455 -3.30 19.96 9.33
N GLU A 456 -3.93 20.93 8.70
CA GLU A 456 -5.37 21.06 8.60
C GLU A 456 -5.83 20.45 7.28
N VAL A 457 -6.85 19.60 7.32
CA VAL A 457 -7.38 18.89 6.15
C VAL A 457 -8.86 19.16 6.02
N ARG A 458 -9.31 19.56 4.82
CA ARG A 458 -10.71 19.74 4.47
C ARG A 458 -11.08 18.84 3.31
N LEU A 459 -12.18 18.13 3.43
CA LEU A 459 -12.76 17.35 2.33
C LEU A 459 -13.65 18.27 1.49
N VAL A 460 -13.30 18.42 0.21
CA VAL A 460 -14.07 19.16 -0.81
C VAL A 460 -14.90 18.14 -1.60
N PRO A 461 -16.23 18.28 -1.64
CA PRO A 461 -17.10 17.37 -2.37
C PRO A 461 -16.80 17.34 -3.88
N SER A 462 -17.20 16.27 -4.54
CA SER A 462 -17.14 16.17 -5.99
C SER A 462 -17.94 17.31 -6.65
N GLY A 463 -17.34 17.94 -7.66
CA GLY A 463 -17.94 19.07 -8.38
C GLY A 463 -17.61 20.46 -7.82
N GLU A 464 -16.97 20.53 -6.65
CA GLU A 464 -16.42 21.76 -6.10
C GLU A 464 -14.93 21.86 -6.41
N ALA A 465 -14.44 23.06 -6.74
CA ALA A 465 -13.01 23.30 -6.93
C ALA A 465 -12.32 23.53 -5.57
N PRO A 466 -11.13 22.96 -5.36
CA PRO A 466 -10.34 23.29 -4.18
C PRO A 466 -9.87 24.75 -4.22
N ALA A 467 -9.78 25.38 -3.04
CA ALA A 467 -9.34 26.77 -2.91
C ALA A 467 -7.79 26.93 -2.96
N ILE A 468 -7.06 25.86 -3.28
CA ILE A 468 -5.61 25.88 -3.37
C ILE A 468 -5.20 26.29 -4.78
N GLU A 469 -4.45 27.39 -4.89
CA GLU A 469 -3.84 27.82 -6.14
C GLU A 469 -2.59 27.00 -6.44
N PRO A 470 -2.51 26.35 -7.62
CA PRO A 470 -1.35 25.54 -7.98
C PRO A 470 -0.10 26.39 -8.21
N THR A 471 1.07 25.80 -7.93
CA THR A 471 2.36 26.40 -8.28
C THR A 471 2.47 26.68 -9.78
N ARG A 472 3.07 27.81 -10.18
CA ARG A 472 3.38 28.14 -11.57
C ARG A 472 4.48 27.28 -12.18
N PHE A 473 5.25 26.55 -11.36
CA PHE A 473 6.31 25.65 -11.79
C PHE A 473 5.81 24.22 -12.06
N GLY A 474 4.51 24.04 -12.23
CA GLY A 474 3.85 22.77 -12.54
C GLY A 474 3.14 22.80 -13.89
N PRO A 475 2.36 21.77 -14.19
CA PRO A 475 1.60 21.68 -15.43
C PRO A 475 0.56 22.80 -15.49
N ARG A 476 0.48 23.48 -16.64
CA ARG A 476 -0.50 24.55 -16.89
C ARG A 476 -1.96 24.07 -16.91
N ARG A 477 -2.17 22.78 -17.21
CA ARG A 477 -3.49 22.13 -17.15
C ARG A 477 -3.46 21.03 -16.10
N ILE A 478 -4.22 21.23 -15.03
CA ILE A 478 -4.40 20.23 -13.99
C ILE A 478 -5.70 19.50 -14.29
N ALA A 479 -5.63 18.18 -14.41
CA ALA A 479 -6.83 17.37 -14.51
C ALA A 479 -7.58 17.47 -13.18
N VAL A 480 -8.76 18.08 -13.20
CA VAL A 480 -9.67 18.10 -12.05
C VAL A 480 -10.13 16.66 -11.83
N SER A 481 -10.03 16.18 -10.60
CA SER A 481 -10.54 14.85 -10.23
C SER A 481 -12.07 14.85 -10.35
N ASP A 482 -12.66 13.86 -11.01
CA ASP A 482 -14.12 13.67 -11.04
C ASP A 482 -14.68 13.30 -9.66
N GLY A 483 -13.83 13.08 -8.66
CA GLY A 483 -14.17 12.72 -7.28
C GLY A 483 -13.91 13.83 -6.27
N ALA A 484 -14.22 13.56 -5.01
CA ALA A 484 -13.87 14.44 -3.91
C ALA A 484 -12.36 14.66 -3.80
N VAL A 485 -11.96 15.84 -3.31
CA VAL A 485 -10.57 16.28 -3.15
C VAL A 485 -10.31 16.65 -1.70
N LEU A 486 -9.11 16.37 -1.18
CA LEU A 486 -8.66 16.94 0.09
C LEU A 486 -7.86 18.21 -0.19
N GLU A 487 -8.18 19.27 0.50
CA GLU A 487 -7.30 20.41 0.72
C GLU A 487 -6.48 20.16 1.97
N VAL A 488 -5.17 20.19 1.82
CA VAL A 488 -4.23 19.94 2.92
C VAL A 488 -3.39 21.20 3.10
N ARG A 489 -3.42 21.78 4.31
CA ARG A 489 -2.59 22.91 4.72
C ARG A 489 -1.65 22.50 5.82
N PHE A 490 -0.36 22.50 5.53
CA PHE A 490 0.70 22.07 6.47
C PHE A 490 1.08 23.22 7.40
N ASP A 491 1.31 22.93 8.67
CA ASP A 491 1.77 23.90 9.66
C ASP A 491 3.21 24.36 9.38
N ALA A 492 4.04 23.45 8.84
CA ALA A 492 5.40 23.72 8.41
C ALA A 492 5.58 23.47 6.90
N PRO A 493 6.45 24.21 6.21
CA PRO A 493 6.72 23.98 4.80
C PRO A 493 7.23 22.55 4.56
N THR A 494 6.59 21.85 3.62
CA THR A 494 6.91 20.48 3.26
C THR A 494 7.69 20.44 1.96
N ARG A 495 8.83 19.74 1.99
CA ARG A 495 9.77 19.71 0.85
C ARG A 495 9.30 18.75 -0.24
N ALA A 496 9.34 19.23 -1.49
CA ALA A 496 9.20 18.44 -2.72
C ALA A 496 7.87 17.67 -2.80
N LEU A 497 6.76 18.36 -2.58
CA LEU A 497 5.42 17.77 -2.82
C LEU A 497 5.31 17.38 -4.30
N THR A 498 5.21 16.09 -4.54
CA THR A 498 5.30 15.54 -5.90
C THR A 498 3.94 15.02 -6.36
N PRO A 499 3.38 15.52 -7.47
CA PRO A 499 2.18 14.96 -8.07
C PRO A 499 2.30 13.45 -8.31
N GLY A 500 1.23 12.72 -8.02
CA GLY A 500 1.20 11.25 -8.12
C GLY A 500 1.73 10.50 -6.91
N GLN A 501 2.55 11.14 -6.05
CA GLN A 501 2.92 10.53 -4.77
C GLN A 501 1.72 10.49 -3.83
N ALA A 502 1.68 9.45 -2.99
CA ALA A 502 0.65 9.36 -1.98
C ALA A 502 0.89 10.36 -0.84
N LEU A 503 -0.15 11.04 -0.43
CA LEU A 503 -0.23 11.74 0.83
C LEU A 503 -1.10 10.91 1.76
N VAL A 504 -0.51 10.43 2.86
CA VAL A 504 -1.18 9.56 3.83
C VAL A 504 -1.43 10.32 5.12
N LEU A 505 -2.66 10.23 5.62
CA LEU A 505 -3.15 10.93 6.80
C LEU A 505 -3.15 10.00 8.03
N TYR A 506 -2.76 10.58 9.16
CA TYR A 506 -2.73 9.88 10.45
C TYR A 506 -3.42 10.71 11.53
N ASP A 507 -4.16 10.00 12.40
CA ASP A 507 -4.65 10.50 13.68
C ASP A 507 -3.89 9.74 14.79
N GLY A 508 -2.91 10.38 15.40
CA GLY A 508 -1.96 9.70 16.26
C GLY A 508 -1.23 8.56 15.54
N ASP A 509 -1.40 7.32 16.00
CA ASP A 509 -0.86 6.12 15.36
C ASP A 509 -1.78 5.53 14.28
N ALA A 510 -3.06 5.95 14.24
CA ALA A 510 -4.02 5.42 13.29
C ALA A 510 -3.78 5.98 11.88
N CYS A 511 -3.56 5.08 10.91
CA CYS A 511 -3.50 5.41 9.49
C CYS A 511 -4.92 5.46 8.92
N LEU A 512 -5.37 6.63 8.52
CA LEU A 512 -6.74 6.83 8.04
C LEU A 512 -6.92 6.54 6.55
N GLY A 513 -5.84 6.60 5.79
CA GLY A 513 -5.86 6.60 4.32
C GLY A 513 -5.29 7.88 3.77
N GLY A 514 -5.80 8.36 2.64
CA GLY A 514 -5.31 9.57 1.99
C GLY A 514 -5.64 9.62 0.51
N GLY A 515 -4.68 10.02 -0.32
CA GLY A 515 -4.84 10.07 -1.77
C GLY A 515 -3.56 10.41 -2.50
N SER A 516 -3.64 10.56 -3.81
CA SER A 516 -2.54 11.06 -4.64
C SER A 516 -2.49 12.58 -4.63
N VAL A 517 -1.33 13.17 -4.43
CA VAL A 517 -1.11 14.60 -4.66
C VAL A 517 -1.46 14.91 -6.12
N LEU A 518 -2.46 15.77 -6.35
CA LEU A 518 -2.82 16.28 -7.67
C LEU A 518 -1.83 17.36 -8.08
N TYR A 519 -1.64 18.33 -7.18
CA TYR A 519 -0.69 19.42 -7.33
C TYR A 519 -0.35 20.01 -5.96
N PRO A 520 0.88 20.54 -5.79
CA PRO A 520 1.22 21.41 -4.67
C PRO A 520 0.62 22.81 -4.88
N GLY A 521 0.36 23.50 -3.77
CA GLY A 521 0.06 24.94 -3.80
C GLY A 521 1.26 25.78 -4.23
N ARG A 522 1.18 27.09 -4.09
CA ARG A 522 2.31 27.97 -4.36
C ARG A 522 3.49 27.69 -3.41
N SER A 523 4.68 27.71 -3.95
CA SER A 523 5.91 27.50 -3.17
C SER A 523 6.20 28.71 -2.25
N SER A 524 7.05 28.50 -1.24
CA SER A 524 7.51 29.59 -0.37
C SER A 524 8.21 30.71 -1.17
N HIS A 525 8.94 30.36 -2.23
CA HIS A 525 9.56 31.31 -3.16
C HIS A 525 8.54 32.18 -3.91
N GLU A 526 7.46 31.58 -4.45
CA GLU A 526 6.41 32.31 -5.13
C GLU A 526 5.69 33.28 -4.19
N LEU A 527 5.42 32.84 -2.95
CA LEU A 527 4.77 33.68 -1.95
C LEU A 527 5.68 34.84 -1.49
N ALA A 528 6.99 34.64 -1.43
CA ALA A 528 7.96 35.69 -1.09
C ALA A 528 8.02 36.75 -2.21
N MET A 529 8.06 36.33 -3.48
CA MET A 529 8.07 37.26 -4.64
C MET A 529 6.82 38.13 -4.78
N GLU A 530 5.67 37.68 -4.27
CA GLU A 530 4.43 38.46 -4.30
C GLU A 530 4.32 39.46 -3.14
N ALA A 531 5.09 39.21 -2.06
CA ALA A 531 5.14 40.08 -0.90
C ALA A 531 6.12 41.26 -1.05
N GLU A 532 7.02 41.19 -2.03
CA GLU A 532 7.93 42.27 -2.46
C GLU A 532 7.27 43.21 -3.49
#